data_7f73d8721d00337740a5cc0b7d11e0fc
#
_entry.id   7f73d8721d00337740a5cc0b7d11e0fc
#
_cell.length_a   1.000
_cell.length_b   1.000
_cell.length_c   1.000
_cell.angle_alpha   90.00
_cell.angle_beta   90.00
_cell.angle_gamma   90.00
#
_symmetry.space_group_name_H-M   'P 1'
#
loop_
_entity.id
_entity.type
_entity.pdbx_description
1 polymer ?
#
loop_
_entity_poly.entity_id
_entity_poly.type
_entity_poly.pdbx_seq_one_letter_code
_entity_poly.pdbx_strand_id
1 'polypeptide(L)'
;MNAFPHSRPARVLSSLSLGLLGAFPALAQSASSQLGEIFVTATRVPQPLTQVLADVTVIERDQIERSGARALADLLARQPGLEFARNGGPAAATSLFTRGAETRHTAVYVDGVRVDSQATGGAPWEMLPLAQIERIEVLRGPAASVYGSDAMAGVVQIFTRKGGEDGQGVAPFAGIGLSTYRTARVEAGVSGKSGALDYAVSAARETSRGFNARPVAGQNPDLDGHQNTSATANLGLQLNQTHRVEATLLSNRLKTQYDGFGAAVDDRSFSRLQTLGLSWKARWSERYRTQLSVGESTVRYETTPSPYQTDTRLQNFTWLNEWQLGAGLATATLE
;
A
#
# COMPACT_ATOMS: atom_id res chain seq x y z
N MET A 1 11.49 44.43 -71.90
CA MET A 1 11.38 43.97 -73.32
C MET A 1 11.08 42.50 -73.31
N ASN A 2 9.91 42.13 -73.82
CA ASN A 2 9.51 40.87 -74.47
C ASN A 2 9.59 39.57 -73.64
N ALA A 3 8.67 38.69 -73.65
CA ALA A 3 7.28 38.56 -74.16
C ALA A 3 6.85 37.15 -73.71
N PHE A 4 5.60 37.01 -73.37
CA PHE A 4 4.90 35.72 -73.21
C PHE A 4 4.86 34.91 -74.53
N PRO A 5 4.61 33.56 -74.49
CA PRO A 5 3.25 33.20 -74.80
C PRO A 5 2.72 31.91 -74.03
N HIS A 6 1.39 31.95 -74.03
CA HIS A 6 0.37 30.98 -73.67
C HIS A 6 0.49 29.59 -74.28
N SER A 7 0.00 28.57 -73.52
CA SER A 7 -0.92 27.56 -74.09
C SER A 7 -1.72 26.80 -73.01
N ARG A 8 -3.01 26.69 -73.26
CA ARG A 8 -4.09 25.95 -72.57
C ARG A 8 -4.26 24.55 -73.22
N PRO A 9 -5.25 23.76 -72.85
CA PRO A 9 -5.59 23.06 -71.64
C PRO A 9 -5.74 21.53 -71.88
N ALA A 10 -5.75 20.75 -70.84
CA ALA A 10 -6.22 19.36 -70.94
C ALA A 10 -7.31 19.10 -69.90
N ARG A 11 -8.50 18.80 -70.39
CA ARG A 11 -9.64 18.30 -69.67
C ARG A 11 -9.37 16.85 -69.24
N VAL A 12 -9.59 16.52 -67.98
CA VAL A 12 -9.66 15.12 -67.54
C VAL A 12 -10.96 14.92 -66.76
N LEU A 13 -11.60 13.86 -67.17
CA LEU A 13 -12.90 13.38 -66.81
C LEU A 13 -13.09 13.16 -65.30
N SER A 14 -14.30 13.53 -64.90
CA SER A 14 -14.94 13.13 -63.64
C SER A 14 -15.23 11.63 -63.66
N SER A 15 -14.68 10.89 -62.71
CA SER A 15 -15.19 9.58 -62.34
C SER A 15 -15.88 9.67 -60.96
N LEU A 16 -17.19 9.57 -61.02
CA LEU A 16 -18.13 9.53 -59.91
C LEU A 16 -17.99 8.15 -59.26
N SER A 17 -17.31 8.09 -58.06
CA SER A 17 -17.31 6.88 -57.23
C SER A 17 -18.35 7.04 -56.13
N LEU A 18 -19.51 6.46 -56.37
CA LEU A 18 -20.59 6.34 -55.38
C LEU A 18 -20.18 5.26 -54.34
N GLY A 19 -19.57 5.71 -53.24
CA GLY A 19 -19.22 4.85 -52.13
C GLY A 19 -20.45 4.54 -51.29
N LEU A 20 -20.86 3.29 -51.27
CA LEU A 20 -21.86 2.73 -50.36
C LEU A 20 -21.40 2.96 -48.92
N LEU A 21 -22.00 3.89 -48.20
CA LEU A 21 -21.95 3.94 -46.74
C LEU A 21 -22.77 2.81 -46.17
N GLY A 22 -22.10 1.68 -45.90
CA GLY A 22 -22.64 0.63 -45.08
C GLY A 22 -22.80 1.14 -43.65
N ALA A 23 -24.02 1.40 -43.22
CA ALA A 23 -24.35 1.65 -41.81
C ALA A 23 -24.12 0.35 -41.04
N PHE A 24 -22.94 0.23 -40.40
CA PHE A 24 -22.72 -0.73 -39.33
C PHE A 24 -23.50 -0.23 -38.12
N PRO A 25 -24.48 -1.01 -37.60
CA PRO A 25 -25.02 -0.70 -36.29
C PRO A 25 -23.85 -0.82 -35.29
N ALA A 26 -23.41 0.30 -34.75
CA ALA A 26 -22.56 0.34 -33.56
C ALA A 26 -23.38 -0.29 -32.43
N LEU A 27 -23.20 -1.60 -32.22
CA LEU A 27 -23.56 -2.23 -30.96
C LEU A 27 -22.67 -1.58 -29.89
N ALA A 28 -23.14 -0.46 -29.34
CA ALA A 28 -22.68 0.03 -28.06
C ALA A 28 -23.04 -1.04 -27.03
N GLN A 29 -22.18 -2.05 -26.91
CA GLN A 29 -22.13 -2.88 -25.72
C GLN A 29 -21.78 -1.91 -24.60
N SER A 30 -22.80 -1.46 -23.87
CA SER A 30 -22.63 -0.97 -22.53
C SER A 30 -21.99 -2.11 -21.74
N ALA A 31 -20.66 -2.14 -21.69
CA ALA A 31 -19.95 -2.86 -20.66
C ALA A 31 -20.41 -2.20 -19.36
N SER A 32 -21.50 -2.72 -18.79
CA SER A 32 -21.76 -2.54 -17.37
C SER A 32 -20.53 -3.15 -16.69
N SER A 33 -19.55 -2.32 -16.34
CA SER A 33 -18.58 -2.70 -15.34
C SER A 33 -19.41 -3.02 -14.10
N GLN A 34 -19.68 -4.29 -13.88
CA GLN A 34 -20.10 -4.75 -12.56
C GLN A 34 -18.92 -4.35 -11.68
N LEU A 35 -19.07 -3.22 -10.98
CA LEU A 35 -18.21 -2.88 -9.87
C LEU A 35 -18.30 -4.05 -8.93
N GLY A 36 -17.25 -4.88 -8.87
CA GLY A 36 -17.21 -6.01 -7.96
C GLY A 36 -17.52 -5.52 -6.57
N GLU A 37 -18.31 -6.26 -5.83
CA GLU A 37 -18.66 -5.89 -4.46
C GLU A 37 -17.35 -5.83 -3.64
N ILE A 38 -17.01 -4.63 -3.13
CA ILE A 38 -15.79 -4.41 -2.34
C ILE A 38 -16.03 -4.96 -0.94
N PHE A 39 -15.30 -5.99 -0.58
CA PHE A 39 -15.27 -6.52 0.78
C PHE A 39 -14.16 -5.86 1.59
N VAL A 40 -14.51 -5.41 2.79
CA VAL A 40 -13.55 -4.80 3.74
C VAL A 40 -13.40 -5.67 4.97
N THR A 41 -12.20 -5.68 5.52
CA THR A 41 -11.84 -6.42 6.73
C THR A 41 -11.54 -5.49 7.90
N ALA A 42 -11.77 -4.18 7.72
CA ALA A 42 -11.56 -3.17 8.75
C ALA A 42 -12.38 -3.41 10.05
N THR A 43 -13.37 -4.29 10.00
CA THR A 43 -14.13 -4.76 11.17
C THR A 43 -13.70 -6.15 11.64
N ARG A 44 -12.53 -6.65 11.22
CA ARG A 44 -11.96 -8.00 11.39
C ARG A 44 -12.66 -9.11 10.62
N VAL A 45 -13.88 -8.89 10.16
CA VAL A 45 -14.67 -9.85 9.38
C VAL A 45 -14.85 -9.31 7.98
N PRO A 46 -14.58 -10.09 6.93
CA PRO A 46 -14.88 -9.66 5.57
C PRO A 46 -16.36 -9.42 5.39
N GLN A 47 -16.75 -8.20 5.09
CA GLN A 47 -18.14 -7.82 4.80
C GLN A 47 -18.20 -6.78 3.68
N PRO A 48 -19.29 -6.77 2.91
CA PRO A 48 -19.48 -5.75 1.89
C PRO A 48 -19.35 -4.35 2.45
N LEU A 49 -18.62 -3.47 1.77
CA LEU A 49 -18.46 -2.07 2.18
C LEU A 49 -19.81 -1.38 2.39
N THR A 50 -20.82 -1.75 1.61
CA THR A 50 -22.19 -1.23 1.71
C THR A 50 -22.93 -1.60 3.00
N GLN A 51 -22.45 -2.62 3.72
CA GLN A 51 -23.02 -3.09 4.99
C GLN A 51 -22.25 -2.58 6.21
N VAL A 52 -21.12 -1.91 5.99
CA VAL A 52 -20.30 -1.36 7.08
C VAL A 52 -20.85 0.00 7.48
N LEU A 53 -21.31 0.12 8.73
CA LEU A 53 -21.82 1.38 9.30
C LEU A 53 -20.70 2.36 9.71
N ALA A 54 -19.45 1.92 9.71
CA ALA A 54 -18.30 2.74 10.05
C ALA A 54 -17.77 3.53 8.83
N ASP A 55 -17.09 4.64 9.09
CA ASP A 55 -16.42 5.43 8.06
C ASP A 55 -15.15 4.71 7.57
N VAL A 56 -15.28 3.96 6.49
CA VAL A 56 -14.21 3.19 5.87
C VAL A 56 -13.87 3.74 4.49
N THR A 57 -12.61 3.96 4.23
CA THR A 57 -12.07 4.23 2.90
C THR A 57 -11.23 3.05 2.45
N VAL A 58 -11.44 2.61 1.22
CA VAL A 58 -10.62 1.60 0.56
C VAL A 58 -9.84 2.28 -0.55
N ILE A 59 -8.53 2.01 -0.62
CA ILE A 59 -7.64 2.50 -1.67
C ILE A 59 -7.04 1.27 -2.33
N GLU A 60 -7.45 1.02 -3.55
CA GLU A 60 -7.00 -0.13 -4.35
C GLU A 60 -5.71 0.18 -5.12
N ARG A 61 -5.04 -0.85 -5.61
CA ARG A 61 -3.75 -0.77 -6.30
C ARG A 61 -3.73 0.26 -7.44
N ASP A 62 -4.74 0.26 -8.29
CA ASP A 62 -4.82 1.17 -9.42
C ASP A 62 -4.97 2.65 -9.00
N GLN A 63 -5.60 2.92 -7.86
CA GLN A 63 -5.65 4.25 -7.25
C GLN A 63 -4.28 4.64 -6.67
N ILE A 64 -3.57 3.70 -6.05
CA ILE A 64 -2.21 3.92 -5.55
C ILE A 64 -1.29 4.32 -6.70
N GLU A 65 -1.30 3.58 -7.80
CA GLU A 65 -0.46 3.82 -8.98
C GLU A 65 -0.79 5.16 -9.65
N ARG A 66 -2.07 5.46 -9.85
CA ARG A 66 -2.51 6.73 -10.46
C ARG A 66 -2.32 7.95 -9.57
N SER A 67 -2.15 7.74 -8.26
CA SER A 67 -2.01 8.84 -7.31
C SER A 67 -0.75 9.68 -7.51
N GLY A 68 0.33 9.08 -8.03
CA GLY A 68 1.65 9.71 -8.08
C GLY A 68 2.23 10.03 -6.71
N ALA A 69 1.68 9.43 -5.63
CA ALA A 69 2.22 9.59 -4.28
C ALA A 69 3.60 8.94 -4.16
N ARG A 70 4.52 9.58 -3.43
CA ARG A 70 5.88 9.09 -3.23
C ARG A 70 5.99 8.17 -2.02
N ALA A 71 5.22 8.46 -0.98
CA ALA A 71 5.17 7.69 0.25
C ALA A 71 3.72 7.39 0.63
N LEU A 72 3.54 6.37 1.48
CA LEU A 72 2.23 6.00 1.98
C LEU A 72 1.53 7.16 2.69
N ALA A 73 2.25 7.91 3.53
CA ALA A 73 1.68 9.07 4.22
C ALA A 73 1.18 10.16 3.26
N ASP A 74 1.87 10.39 2.13
CA ASP A 74 1.44 11.36 1.10
C ASP A 74 0.12 10.94 0.44
N LEU A 75 -0.10 9.63 0.28
CA LEU A 75 -1.35 9.08 -0.25
C LEU A 75 -2.48 9.20 0.77
N LEU A 76 -2.21 8.82 2.02
CA LEU A 76 -3.19 8.85 3.10
C LEU A 76 -3.62 10.28 3.45
N ALA A 77 -2.72 11.26 3.41
CA ALA A 77 -3.05 12.67 3.66
C ALA A 77 -4.00 13.30 2.64
N ARG A 78 -4.23 12.64 1.50
CA ARG A 78 -5.26 13.05 0.53
C ARG A 78 -6.66 12.55 0.90
N GLN A 79 -6.74 11.69 1.91
CA GLN A 79 -8.03 11.18 2.39
C GLN A 79 -8.61 12.14 3.45
N PRO A 80 -9.91 12.35 3.48
CA PRO A 80 -10.54 13.21 4.48
C PRO A 80 -10.20 12.78 5.92
N GLY A 81 -9.85 13.73 6.76
CA GLY A 81 -9.57 13.51 8.19
C GLY A 81 -8.23 12.81 8.47
N LEU A 82 -7.33 12.74 7.51
CA LEU A 82 -5.95 12.28 7.71
C LEU A 82 -4.98 13.41 7.38
N GLU A 83 -4.08 13.69 8.30
CA GLU A 83 -3.05 14.71 8.16
C GLU A 83 -1.69 14.10 8.52
N PHE A 84 -0.60 14.64 8.01
CA PHE A 84 0.73 14.19 8.39
C PHE A 84 1.68 15.34 8.69
N ALA A 85 2.66 15.05 9.54
CA ALA A 85 3.85 15.87 9.73
C ALA A 85 5.08 15.02 9.47
N ARG A 86 6.09 15.62 8.83
CA ARG A 86 7.34 14.95 8.49
C ARG A 86 8.52 15.82 8.91
N ASN A 87 9.51 15.20 9.54
CA ASN A 87 10.69 15.88 10.07
C ASN A 87 11.85 15.85 9.06
N GLY A 88 11.65 16.42 7.86
CA GLY A 88 12.70 16.45 6.83
C GLY A 88 12.26 15.95 5.47
N GLY A 89 13.14 15.24 4.78
CA GLY A 89 12.94 14.70 3.44
C GLY A 89 11.88 13.59 3.35
N PRO A 90 11.59 13.08 2.14
CA PRO A 90 10.49 12.12 1.92
C PRO A 90 10.56 10.82 2.75
N ALA A 91 11.76 10.42 3.17
CA ALA A 91 11.98 9.22 3.98
C ALA A 91 12.27 9.54 5.47
N ALA A 92 12.08 10.78 5.90
CA ALA A 92 12.24 11.16 7.29
C ALA A 92 11.05 10.67 8.15
N ALA A 93 11.28 10.62 9.46
CA ALA A 93 10.27 10.22 10.44
C ALA A 93 8.97 10.98 10.22
N THR A 94 7.88 10.24 10.08
CA THR A 94 6.57 10.74 9.69
C THR A 94 5.53 10.36 10.72
N SER A 95 4.74 11.33 11.16
CA SER A 95 3.57 11.16 12.01
C SER A 95 2.30 11.33 11.19
N LEU A 96 1.31 10.45 11.36
CA LEU A 96 0.00 10.56 10.75
C LEU A 96 -1.04 10.82 11.85
N PHE A 97 -1.88 11.82 11.64
CA PHE A 97 -2.92 12.23 12.58
C PHE A 97 -4.29 11.90 11.98
N THR A 98 -5.07 11.12 12.71
CA THR A 98 -6.43 10.75 12.30
C THR A 98 -7.43 11.62 13.05
N ARG A 99 -8.13 12.52 12.33
CA ARG A 99 -9.08 13.50 12.93
C ARG A 99 -8.46 14.31 14.07
N GLY A 100 -7.18 14.69 13.91
CA GLY A 100 -6.43 15.45 14.90
C GLY A 100 -5.91 14.65 16.10
N ALA A 101 -6.21 13.35 16.19
CA ALA A 101 -5.64 12.50 17.22
C ALA A 101 -4.18 12.16 16.92
N GLU A 102 -3.37 11.95 17.96
CA GLU A 102 -1.97 11.61 17.86
C GLU A 102 -1.77 10.27 17.13
N THR A 103 -0.62 10.12 16.46
CA THR A 103 -0.28 8.96 15.63
C THR A 103 -0.39 7.62 16.36
N ARG A 104 -0.12 7.58 17.67
CA ARG A 104 -0.24 6.39 18.53
C ARG A 104 -1.67 5.89 18.73
N HIS A 105 -2.67 6.74 18.47
CA HIS A 105 -4.10 6.37 18.61
C HIS A 105 -4.69 5.76 17.34
N THR A 106 -3.88 5.57 16.30
CA THR A 106 -4.26 4.88 15.07
C THR A 106 -3.50 3.55 14.99
N ALA A 107 -4.24 2.45 15.11
CA ALA A 107 -3.68 1.13 15.00
C ALA A 107 -3.32 0.81 13.54
N VAL A 108 -2.13 0.26 13.29
CA VAL A 108 -1.67 -0.08 11.93
C VAL A 108 -1.34 -1.56 11.85
N TYR A 109 -1.86 -2.21 10.82
CA TYR A 109 -1.61 -3.61 10.54
C TYR A 109 -1.09 -3.78 9.12
N VAL A 110 -0.12 -4.66 8.93
CA VAL A 110 0.36 -5.12 7.63
C VAL A 110 0.08 -6.60 7.52
N ASP A 111 -0.77 -7.01 6.58
CA ASP A 111 -1.25 -8.38 6.39
C ASP A 111 -1.71 -9.05 7.71
N GLY A 112 -2.37 -8.27 8.57
CA GLY A 112 -2.87 -8.73 9.88
C GLY A 112 -1.85 -8.69 11.02
N VAL A 113 -0.60 -8.30 10.78
CA VAL A 113 0.43 -8.12 11.80
C VAL A 113 0.45 -6.68 12.29
N ARG A 114 0.31 -6.47 13.59
CA ARG A 114 0.39 -5.14 14.22
C ARG A 114 1.79 -4.55 14.05
N VAL A 115 1.86 -3.28 13.65
CA VAL A 115 3.12 -2.55 13.48
C VAL A 115 3.09 -1.27 14.29
N ASP A 116 4.14 -1.06 15.10
CA ASP A 116 4.34 0.14 15.90
C ASP A 116 5.82 0.40 16.13
N SER A 117 6.20 1.61 16.58
CA SER A 117 7.57 2.00 16.87
C SER A 117 7.65 2.99 18.02
N GLN A 118 8.46 2.67 19.02
CA GLN A 118 8.75 3.59 20.11
C GLN A 118 9.49 4.86 19.62
N ALA A 119 10.26 4.77 18.54
CA ALA A 119 11.01 5.91 18.00
C ALA A 119 10.09 7.01 17.47
N THR A 120 8.93 6.65 16.91
CA THR A 120 7.97 7.57 16.29
C THR A 120 6.71 7.76 17.15
N GLY A 121 6.53 6.96 18.19
CA GLY A 121 5.33 6.95 19.01
C GLY A 121 4.08 6.55 18.23
N GLY A 122 4.23 5.57 17.32
CA GLY A 122 3.20 5.05 16.43
C GLY A 122 3.82 4.29 15.26
N ALA A 123 3.07 3.96 14.24
CA ALA A 123 3.60 3.21 13.11
C ALA A 123 4.70 4.00 12.37
N PRO A 124 5.77 3.33 11.93
CA PRO A 124 6.86 3.95 11.15
C PRO A 124 6.42 4.09 9.68
N TRP A 125 5.64 5.11 9.38
CA TRP A 125 4.99 5.33 8.08
C TRP A 125 5.98 5.41 6.92
N GLU A 126 7.17 5.96 7.16
CA GLU A 126 8.26 6.06 6.18
C GLU A 126 8.84 4.69 5.79
N MET A 127 8.59 3.66 6.60
CA MET A 127 9.09 2.30 6.37
C MET A 127 8.08 1.39 5.68
N LEU A 128 6.88 1.86 5.39
CA LEU A 128 5.83 1.08 4.73
C LEU A 128 5.91 1.30 3.21
N PRO A 129 6.41 0.31 2.44
CA PRO A 129 6.80 0.49 1.04
C PRO A 129 5.57 0.51 0.12
N LEU A 130 5.17 1.71 -0.31
CA LEU A 130 3.98 1.92 -1.16
C LEU A 130 3.99 1.06 -2.44
N ALA A 131 5.17 0.76 -2.99
CA ALA A 131 5.33 -0.07 -4.18
C ALA A 131 4.79 -1.51 -4.03
N GLN A 132 4.81 -2.03 -2.80
CA GLN A 132 4.43 -3.42 -2.50
C GLN A 132 3.00 -3.56 -1.95
N ILE A 133 2.31 -2.42 -1.78
CA ILE A 133 0.94 -2.38 -1.26
C ILE A 133 -0.04 -2.62 -2.40
N GLU A 134 -0.96 -3.55 -2.19
CA GLU A 134 -2.07 -3.86 -3.10
C GLU A 134 -3.32 -3.07 -2.73
N ARG A 135 -3.63 -3.02 -1.43
CA ARG A 135 -4.83 -2.36 -0.93
C ARG A 135 -4.60 -1.76 0.45
N ILE A 136 -5.28 -0.66 0.73
CA ILE A 136 -5.29 -0.01 2.04
C ILE A 136 -6.74 0.17 2.46
N GLU A 137 -7.06 -0.20 3.68
CA GLU A 137 -8.35 0.07 4.31
C GLU A 137 -8.12 1.03 5.50
N VAL A 138 -8.83 2.13 5.51
CA VAL A 138 -8.76 3.14 6.58
C VAL A 138 -10.11 3.21 7.27
N LEU A 139 -10.18 2.70 8.48
CA LEU A 139 -11.33 2.84 9.37
C LEU A 139 -11.10 4.05 10.27
N ARG A 140 -11.99 5.04 10.20
CA ARG A 140 -11.94 6.25 11.02
C ARG A 140 -12.95 6.21 12.13
N GLY A 141 -12.54 6.65 13.29
CA GLY A 141 -13.36 6.65 14.49
C GLY A 141 -13.01 5.53 15.46
N PRO A 142 -13.70 5.44 16.60
CA PRO A 142 -13.33 4.52 17.65
C PRO A 142 -13.53 3.06 17.24
N ALA A 143 -12.43 2.33 17.19
CA ALA A 143 -12.39 0.90 16.92
C ALA A 143 -11.78 0.10 18.09
N ALA A 144 -11.65 0.74 19.24
CA ALA A 144 -11.04 0.16 20.43
C ALA A 144 -11.74 -1.12 20.92
N SER A 145 -13.06 -1.23 20.69
CA SER A 145 -13.82 -2.45 21.02
C SER A 145 -13.43 -3.67 20.16
N VAL A 146 -12.80 -3.44 19.01
CA VAL A 146 -12.45 -4.50 18.06
C VAL A 146 -10.93 -4.67 17.96
N TYR A 147 -10.15 -3.60 18.11
CA TYR A 147 -8.72 -3.54 17.86
C TYR A 147 -7.87 -3.11 19.07
N GLY A 148 -8.47 -3.03 20.26
CA GLY A 148 -7.78 -2.64 21.48
C GLY A 148 -7.65 -1.12 21.67
N SER A 149 -7.02 -0.71 22.77
CA SER A 149 -6.93 0.68 23.25
C SER A 149 -6.27 1.64 22.26
N ASP A 150 -5.35 1.15 21.45
CA ASP A 150 -4.58 1.97 20.51
C ASP A 150 -5.36 2.36 19.24
N ALA A 151 -6.56 1.79 19.04
CA ALA A 151 -7.44 2.09 17.93
C ALA A 151 -8.53 3.13 18.28
N MET A 152 -8.20 4.11 19.12
CA MET A 152 -9.16 5.16 19.54
C MET A 152 -9.53 6.09 18.40
N ALA A 153 -8.58 6.45 17.54
CA ALA A 153 -8.80 7.33 16.40
C ALA A 153 -9.17 6.58 15.12
N GLY A 154 -8.71 5.35 14.99
CA GLY A 154 -8.98 4.53 13.82
C GLY A 154 -8.01 3.37 13.65
N VAL A 155 -8.16 2.70 12.51
CA VAL A 155 -7.32 1.57 12.10
C VAL A 155 -6.91 1.76 10.65
N VAL A 156 -5.64 1.50 10.33
CA VAL A 156 -5.16 1.39 8.96
C VAL A 156 -4.70 -0.03 8.72
N GLN A 157 -5.37 -0.72 7.82
CA GLN A 157 -4.97 -2.03 7.35
C GLN A 157 -4.29 -1.93 6.00
N ILE A 158 -3.13 -2.52 5.87
CA ILE A 158 -2.30 -2.53 4.68
C ILE A 158 -2.19 -3.97 4.22
N PHE A 159 -2.56 -4.20 2.97
CA PHE A 159 -2.45 -5.51 2.34
C PHE A 159 -1.38 -5.44 1.27
N THR A 160 -0.42 -6.35 1.35
CA THR A 160 0.58 -6.52 0.29
C THR A 160 0.06 -7.50 -0.75
N ARG A 161 0.71 -7.54 -1.92
CA ARG A 161 0.27 -8.39 -3.04
C ARG A 161 0.13 -9.85 -2.63
N LYS A 162 -0.96 -10.47 -3.09
CA LYS A 162 -1.25 -11.90 -2.90
C LYS A 162 -1.22 -12.63 -4.23
N GLY A 163 -1.04 -13.95 -4.17
CA GLY A 163 -1.13 -14.80 -5.35
C GLY A 163 -2.57 -15.10 -5.73
N GLY A 164 -2.80 -15.42 -7.00
CA GLY A 164 -4.08 -15.89 -7.51
C GLY A 164 -5.13 -14.81 -7.83
N GLU A 165 -4.84 -13.53 -7.61
CA GLU A 165 -5.73 -12.42 -7.97
C GLU A 165 -5.79 -12.25 -9.49
N ASP A 166 -4.69 -12.48 -10.19
CA ASP A 166 -4.58 -12.42 -11.66
C ASP A 166 -5.02 -13.73 -12.38
N GLY A 167 -5.65 -14.65 -11.66
CA GLY A 167 -6.06 -15.94 -12.18
C GLY A 167 -5.07 -17.07 -11.92
N GLN A 168 -5.21 -18.19 -12.68
CA GLN A 168 -4.27 -19.31 -12.57
C GLN A 168 -3.04 -19.08 -13.44
N GLY A 169 -1.85 -19.32 -12.88
CA GLY A 169 -0.59 -19.19 -13.59
C GLY A 169 0.44 -18.36 -12.83
N VAL A 170 1.51 -18.04 -13.52
CA VAL A 170 2.61 -17.22 -13.01
C VAL A 170 2.54 -15.85 -13.65
N ALA A 171 2.40 -14.81 -12.84
CA ALA A 171 2.36 -13.40 -13.26
C ALA A 171 3.61 -12.66 -12.74
N PRO A 172 4.69 -12.57 -13.54
CA PRO A 172 5.84 -11.75 -13.20
C PRO A 172 5.51 -10.27 -13.45
N PHE A 173 6.09 -9.39 -12.64
CA PHE A 173 6.03 -7.95 -12.85
C PHE A 173 7.37 -7.30 -12.56
N ALA A 174 7.62 -6.18 -13.20
CA ALA A 174 8.77 -5.33 -12.94
C ALA A 174 8.40 -3.88 -13.20
N GLY A 175 8.99 -2.96 -12.44
CA GLY A 175 8.76 -1.53 -12.56
C GLY A 175 10.02 -0.73 -12.35
N ILE A 176 10.10 0.42 -13.05
CA ILE A 176 11.15 1.42 -12.87
C ILE A 176 10.44 2.76 -12.68
N GLY A 177 10.83 3.50 -11.66
CA GLY A 177 10.33 4.85 -11.38
C GLY A 177 11.47 5.84 -11.30
N LEU A 178 11.27 7.02 -11.90
CA LEU A 178 12.16 8.16 -11.77
C LEU A 178 11.35 9.36 -11.23
N SER A 179 11.92 10.11 -10.32
CA SER A 179 11.24 11.25 -9.69
C SER A 179 12.22 12.38 -9.39
N THR A 180 11.69 13.49 -8.86
CA THR A 180 12.49 14.65 -8.41
C THR A 180 13.55 14.23 -7.39
N TYR A 181 14.52 15.10 -7.14
CA TYR A 181 15.66 14.87 -6.25
C TYR A 181 16.55 13.69 -6.65
N ARG A 182 16.60 13.38 -7.96
CA ARG A 182 17.31 12.22 -8.52
C ARG A 182 16.89 10.92 -7.82
N THR A 183 15.60 10.78 -7.58
CA THR A 183 15.03 9.56 -7.03
C THR A 183 14.89 8.53 -8.15
N ALA A 184 15.41 7.33 -7.92
CA ALA A 184 15.25 6.18 -8.78
C ALA A 184 14.71 5.01 -7.96
N ARG A 185 13.70 4.33 -8.48
CA ARG A 185 13.10 3.12 -7.90
C ARG A 185 13.11 2.01 -8.93
N VAL A 186 13.43 0.82 -8.48
CA VAL A 186 13.26 -0.42 -9.23
C VAL A 186 12.49 -1.40 -8.36
N GLU A 187 11.59 -2.14 -8.97
CA GLU A 187 10.82 -3.18 -8.31
C GLU A 187 10.64 -4.37 -9.23
N ALA A 188 10.60 -5.56 -8.67
CA ALA A 188 10.28 -6.78 -9.39
C ALA A 188 9.62 -7.78 -8.46
N GLY A 189 8.83 -8.67 -9.03
CA GLY A 189 8.19 -9.73 -8.28
C GLY A 189 7.50 -10.74 -9.18
N VAL A 190 6.93 -11.72 -8.54
CA VAL A 190 6.14 -12.76 -9.16
C VAL A 190 4.99 -13.12 -8.24
N SER A 191 3.81 -13.23 -8.82
CA SER A 191 2.62 -13.79 -8.16
C SER A 191 2.10 -14.97 -8.96
N GLY A 192 1.32 -15.82 -8.32
CA GLY A 192 0.74 -16.93 -9.04
C GLY A 192 -0.04 -17.89 -8.15
N LYS A 193 -0.65 -18.87 -8.83
CA LYS A 193 -1.37 -19.97 -8.20
C LYS A 193 -1.02 -21.28 -8.90
N SER A 194 -0.67 -22.29 -8.13
CA SER A 194 -0.38 -23.63 -8.61
C SER A 194 -1.08 -24.66 -7.74
N GLY A 195 -2.19 -25.21 -8.22
CA GLY A 195 -3.02 -26.13 -7.45
C GLY A 195 -3.57 -25.49 -6.17
N ALA A 196 -3.20 -26.03 -5.03
CA ALA A 196 -3.60 -25.56 -3.71
C ALA A 196 -2.74 -24.39 -3.16
N LEU A 197 -1.59 -24.10 -3.79
CA LEU A 197 -0.66 -23.07 -3.37
C LEU A 197 -0.88 -21.79 -4.18
N ASP A 198 -1.07 -20.68 -3.51
CA ASP A 198 -0.93 -19.34 -4.07
C ASP A 198 0.26 -18.63 -3.42
N TYR A 199 0.93 -17.78 -4.19
CA TYR A 199 2.13 -17.10 -3.72
C TYR A 199 2.31 -15.75 -4.41
N ALA A 200 2.89 -14.82 -3.67
CA ALA A 200 3.42 -13.57 -4.22
C ALA A 200 4.73 -13.23 -3.52
N VAL A 201 5.75 -12.94 -4.29
CA VAL A 201 7.06 -12.50 -3.76
C VAL A 201 7.48 -11.27 -4.53
N SER A 202 7.91 -10.23 -3.83
CA SER A 202 8.41 -9.02 -4.47
C SER A 202 9.56 -8.39 -3.71
N ALA A 203 10.38 -7.64 -4.44
CA ALA A 203 11.42 -6.80 -3.87
C ALA A 203 11.44 -5.45 -4.58
N ALA A 204 11.80 -4.41 -3.83
CA ALA A 204 11.97 -3.07 -4.37
C ALA A 204 13.18 -2.39 -3.74
N ARG A 205 13.81 -1.51 -4.53
CA ARG A 205 14.89 -0.63 -4.06
C ARG A 205 14.63 0.77 -4.58
N GLU A 206 14.71 1.74 -3.67
CA GLU A 206 14.63 3.16 -3.97
C GLU A 206 15.86 3.88 -3.45
N THR A 207 16.37 4.82 -4.23
CA THR A 207 17.46 5.71 -3.84
C THR A 207 17.11 7.12 -4.23
N SER A 208 17.42 8.09 -3.39
CA SER A 208 17.24 9.51 -3.67
C SER A 208 18.43 10.28 -3.18
N ARG A 209 18.84 11.34 -3.90
CA ARG A 209 19.81 12.30 -3.39
C ARG A 209 19.21 13.29 -2.41
N GLY A 210 17.87 13.42 -2.39
CA GLY A 210 17.18 14.34 -1.51
C GLY A 210 17.42 15.83 -1.84
N PHE A 211 17.22 16.64 -0.85
CA PHE A 211 17.45 18.09 -0.86
C PHE A 211 17.89 18.50 0.55
N ASN A 212 18.51 19.66 0.70
CA ASN A 212 18.81 20.18 2.03
C ASN A 212 17.50 20.47 2.78
N ALA A 213 17.18 19.66 3.77
CA ALA A 213 15.91 19.73 4.50
C ALA A 213 15.90 20.90 5.52
N ARG A 214 17.07 21.46 5.85
CA ARG A 214 17.21 22.56 6.81
C ARG A 214 18.13 23.69 6.29
N PRO A 215 17.71 24.46 5.28
CA PRO A 215 18.53 25.46 4.61
C PRO A 215 18.67 26.74 5.46
N VAL A 216 19.25 26.63 6.65
CA VAL A 216 19.50 27.75 7.56
C VAL A 216 21.00 27.91 7.86
N ALA A 217 21.43 29.13 8.11
CA ALA A 217 22.84 29.42 8.38
C ALA A 217 23.34 28.63 9.59
N GLY A 218 24.53 28.04 9.46
CA GLY A 218 25.16 27.25 10.51
C GLY A 218 24.72 25.77 10.57
N GLN A 219 23.87 25.34 9.65
CA GLN A 219 23.57 23.93 9.45
C GLN A 219 24.38 23.32 8.29
N ASN A 220 24.36 22.00 8.18
CA ASN A 220 25.03 21.30 7.08
C ASN A 220 24.33 21.66 5.75
N PRO A 221 25.05 22.16 4.72
CA PRO A 221 24.44 22.53 3.45
C PRO A 221 24.31 21.33 2.47
N ASP A 222 24.47 20.11 2.93
CA ASP A 222 24.40 18.92 2.09
C ASP A 222 22.98 18.54 1.66
N LEU A 223 22.84 17.42 1.00
CA LEU A 223 21.58 16.89 0.54
C LEU A 223 21.16 15.69 1.39
N ASP A 224 19.98 15.77 1.98
CA ASP A 224 19.39 14.73 2.81
C ASP A 224 18.78 13.64 1.95
N GLY A 225 19.61 12.72 1.52
CA GLY A 225 19.21 11.60 0.69
C GLY A 225 18.74 10.39 1.49
N HIS A 226 18.21 9.39 0.77
CA HIS A 226 17.81 8.12 1.38
C HIS A 226 18.05 6.92 0.47
N GLN A 227 18.10 5.75 1.10
CA GLN A 227 18.11 4.44 0.44
C GLN A 227 17.11 3.54 1.17
N ASN A 228 16.14 3.01 0.42
CA ASN A 228 15.15 2.07 0.91
C ASN A 228 15.25 0.76 0.15
N THR A 229 15.24 -0.37 0.86
CA THR A 229 15.20 -1.70 0.27
C THR A 229 14.16 -2.52 1.01
N SER A 230 13.19 -3.03 0.26
CA SER A 230 12.08 -3.78 0.81
C SER A 230 11.85 -5.09 0.07
N ALA A 231 11.30 -6.07 0.77
CA ALA A 231 10.85 -7.33 0.22
C ALA A 231 9.57 -7.78 0.93
N THR A 232 8.65 -8.39 0.18
CA THR A 232 7.45 -9.04 0.73
C THR A 232 7.32 -10.44 0.18
N ALA A 233 6.72 -11.32 0.97
CA ALA A 233 6.30 -12.64 0.55
C ALA A 233 4.96 -13.00 1.20
N ASN A 234 4.02 -13.45 0.39
CA ASN A 234 2.75 -14.01 0.81
C ASN A 234 2.60 -15.40 0.23
N LEU A 235 2.28 -16.36 1.09
CA LEU A 235 2.05 -17.75 0.73
C LEU A 235 0.69 -18.17 1.30
N GLY A 236 -0.16 -18.75 0.46
CA GLY A 236 -1.43 -19.32 0.87
C GLY A 236 -1.51 -20.77 0.45
N LEU A 237 -1.87 -21.65 1.36
CA LEU A 237 -2.03 -23.08 1.10
C LEU A 237 -3.45 -23.52 1.49
N GLN A 238 -4.23 -23.92 0.48
CA GLN A 238 -5.52 -24.53 0.67
C GLN A 238 -5.32 -26.01 1.00
N LEU A 239 -5.43 -26.37 2.30
CA LEU A 239 -5.23 -27.75 2.76
C LEU A 239 -6.33 -28.68 2.26
N ASN A 240 -7.57 -28.18 2.27
CA ASN A 240 -8.77 -28.84 1.74
C ASN A 240 -9.86 -27.77 1.49
N GLN A 241 -11.07 -28.16 1.19
CA GLN A 241 -12.18 -27.22 0.87
C GLN A 241 -12.56 -26.28 2.02
N THR A 242 -12.15 -26.59 3.25
CA THR A 242 -12.57 -25.88 4.47
C THR A 242 -11.42 -25.31 5.28
N HIS A 243 -10.17 -25.70 5.03
CA HIS A 243 -9.00 -25.26 5.80
C HIS A 243 -7.97 -24.62 4.88
N ARG A 244 -7.50 -23.43 5.30
CA ARG A 244 -6.47 -22.67 4.62
C ARG A 244 -5.44 -22.14 5.61
N VAL A 245 -4.17 -22.19 5.25
CA VAL A 245 -3.06 -21.60 6.00
C VAL A 245 -2.44 -20.50 5.14
N GLU A 246 -2.12 -19.37 5.76
CA GLU A 246 -1.44 -18.25 5.09
C GLU A 246 -0.22 -17.85 5.92
N ALA A 247 0.89 -17.55 5.23
CA ALA A 247 2.10 -16.99 5.83
C ALA A 247 2.46 -15.68 5.10
N THR A 248 2.82 -14.66 5.86
CA THR A 248 3.17 -13.33 5.34
C THR A 248 4.49 -12.87 5.90
N LEU A 249 5.28 -12.19 5.07
CA LEU A 249 6.56 -11.60 5.44
C LEU A 249 6.67 -10.22 4.79
N LEU A 250 7.08 -9.23 5.58
CA LEU A 250 7.59 -7.96 5.07
C LEU A 250 8.95 -7.68 5.72
N SER A 251 9.92 -7.23 4.94
CA SER A 251 11.21 -6.73 5.42
C SER A 251 11.52 -5.44 4.73
N ASN A 252 11.82 -4.40 5.50
CA ASN A 252 12.24 -3.11 4.98
C ASN A 252 13.49 -2.63 5.71
N ARG A 253 14.43 -2.05 4.96
CA ARG A 253 15.62 -1.38 5.47
C ARG A 253 15.70 -0.01 4.86
N LEU A 254 15.68 1.00 5.72
CA LEU A 254 15.75 2.40 5.34
C LEU A 254 17.00 3.05 5.96
N LYS A 255 17.77 3.74 5.12
CA LYS A 255 18.83 4.63 5.54
C LYS A 255 18.48 6.04 5.08
N THR A 256 18.49 7.01 5.99
CA THR A 256 18.12 8.40 5.70
C THR A 256 19.17 9.34 6.27
N GLN A 257 19.50 10.39 5.53
CA GLN A 257 20.28 11.54 6.01
C GLN A 257 19.28 12.60 6.49
N TYR A 258 19.67 13.38 7.50
CA TYR A 258 18.86 14.46 8.05
C TYR A 258 19.75 15.47 8.79
N ASP A 259 19.28 16.68 8.97
CA ASP A 259 19.95 17.72 9.76
C ASP A 259 19.42 17.73 11.19
N GLY A 260 20.27 17.35 12.14
CA GLY A 260 20.02 17.47 13.57
C GLY A 260 20.14 18.89 14.10
N PHE A 261 20.28 19.04 15.41
CA PHE A 261 20.40 20.34 16.08
C PHE A 261 21.85 20.88 16.18
N GLY A 262 22.82 20.12 15.70
CA GLY A 262 24.25 20.48 15.72
C GLY A 262 24.69 21.18 14.44
N ALA A 263 25.86 21.85 14.49
CA ALA A 263 26.50 22.40 13.31
C ALA A 263 27.01 21.29 12.39
N ALA A 264 26.98 21.53 11.09
CA ALA A 264 27.73 20.89 10.00
C ALA A 264 28.09 19.38 10.17
N VAL A 265 27.16 18.57 10.69
CA VAL A 265 27.34 17.14 10.90
C VAL A 265 26.35 16.39 9.96
N ASP A 266 26.83 15.39 9.27
CA ASP A 266 25.98 14.52 8.45
C ASP A 266 25.30 13.47 9.36
N ASP A 267 24.13 13.84 9.87
CA ASP A 267 23.33 12.97 10.71
C ASP A 267 22.64 11.90 9.84
N ARG A 268 22.61 10.68 10.33
CA ARG A 268 22.02 9.54 9.63
C ARG A 268 21.17 8.70 10.55
N SER A 269 20.07 8.20 10.02
CA SER A 269 19.28 7.15 10.67
C SER A 269 19.29 5.86 9.85
N PHE A 270 19.25 4.75 10.57
CA PHE A 270 19.13 3.39 10.04
C PHE A 270 17.92 2.75 10.67
N SER A 271 16.96 2.41 9.85
CA SER A 271 15.73 1.82 10.31
C SER A 271 15.52 0.44 9.66
N ARG A 272 15.00 -0.51 10.44
CA ARG A 272 14.62 -1.83 9.96
C ARG A 272 13.24 -2.18 10.49
N LEU A 273 12.34 -2.55 9.59
CA LEU A 273 11.04 -3.12 9.89
C LEU A 273 11.01 -4.56 9.38
N GLN A 274 10.56 -5.48 10.20
CA GLN A 274 10.26 -6.85 9.80
C GLN A 274 8.92 -7.24 10.38
N THR A 275 8.06 -7.89 9.58
CA THR A 275 6.84 -8.53 10.04
C THR A 275 6.82 -9.98 9.59
N LEU A 276 6.33 -10.85 10.44
CA LEU A 276 6.04 -12.24 10.14
C LEU A 276 4.65 -12.57 10.66
N GLY A 277 3.80 -13.07 9.79
CA GLY A 277 2.44 -13.48 10.12
C GLY A 277 2.18 -14.92 9.70
N LEU A 278 1.40 -15.62 10.50
CA LEU A 278 0.86 -16.94 10.20
C LEU A 278 -0.61 -16.95 10.59
N SER A 279 -1.48 -17.40 9.70
CA SER A 279 -2.89 -17.57 9.99
C SER A 279 -3.42 -18.90 9.50
N TRP A 280 -4.36 -19.45 10.26
CA TRP A 280 -5.13 -20.61 9.88
C TRP A 280 -6.61 -20.25 9.90
N LYS A 281 -7.29 -20.49 8.78
CA LYS A 281 -8.71 -20.26 8.59
C LYS A 281 -9.43 -21.59 8.41
N ALA A 282 -10.48 -21.81 9.20
CA ALA A 282 -11.28 -23.02 9.15
C ALA A 282 -12.76 -22.68 8.98
N ARG A 283 -13.43 -23.37 8.05
CA ARG A 283 -14.88 -23.34 7.87
C ARG A 283 -15.45 -24.67 8.33
N TRP A 284 -15.95 -24.71 9.54
CA TRP A 284 -16.50 -25.93 10.16
C TRP A 284 -17.87 -26.31 9.61
N SER A 285 -18.65 -25.28 9.24
CA SER A 285 -19.95 -25.44 8.59
C SER A 285 -20.25 -24.20 7.73
N GLU A 286 -21.39 -24.17 7.09
CA GLU A 286 -21.87 -22.98 6.36
C GLU A 286 -22.08 -21.77 7.29
N ARG A 287 -22.30 -22.05 8.58
CA ARG A 287 -22.66 -21.04 9.59
C ARG A 287 -21.56 -20.75 10.61
N TYR A 288 -20.45 -21.51 10.64
CA TYR A 288 -19.41 -21.35 11.65
C TYR A 288 -18.02 -21.37 11.03
N ARG A 289 -17.26 -20.34 11.29
CA ARG A 289 -15.87 -20.18 10.88
C ARG A 289 -14.99 -19.79 12.05
N THR A 290 -13.72 -20.19 11.98
CA THR A 290 -12.68 -19.80 12.94
C THR A 290 -11.46 -19.34 12.19
N GLN A 291 -10.82 -18.29 12.71
CA GLN A 291 -9.49 -17.88 12.27
C GLN A 291 -8.58 -17.77 13.49
N LEU A 292 -7.43 -18.40 13.41
CA LEU A 292 -6.31 -18.21 14.32
C LEU A 292 -5.22 -17.47 13.58
N SER A 293 -4.64 -16.44 14.19
CA SER A 293 -3.55 -15.67 13.61
C SER A 293 -2.52 -15.37 14.68
N VAL A 294 -1.26 -15.50 14.32
CA VAL A 294 -0.11 -15.06 15.12
C VAL A 294 0.75 -14.15 14.26
N GLY A 295 1.23 -13.09 14.84
CA GLY A 295 2.07 -12.13 14.16
C GLY A 295 3.18 -11.61 15.06
N GLU A 296 4.31 -11.30 14.46
CA GLU A 296 5.40 -10.61 15.11
C GLU A 296 5.89 -9.47 14.22
N SER A 297 6.07 -8.30 14.80
CA SER A 297 6.78 -7.20 14.15
C SER A 297 7.96 -6.76 14.99
N THR A 298 9.05 -6.39 14.31
CA THR A 298 10.23 -5.81 14.93
C THR A 298 10.57 -4.53 14.17
N VAL A 299 10.69 -3.43 14.92
CA VAL A 299 11.14 -2.14 14.40
C VAL A 299 12.40 -1.74 15.17
N ARG A 300 13.51 -1.60 14.46
CA ARG A 300 14.77 -1.07 14.99
C ARG A 300 15.07 0.28 14.35
N TYR A 301 15.45 1.23 15.17
CA TYR A 301 15.84 2.58 14.77
C TYR A 301 17.16 2.94 15.42
N GLU A 302 18.13 3.42 14.65
CA GLU A 302 19.46 3.82 15.10
C GLU A 302 19.86 5.15 14.46
N THR A 303 20.60 6.00 15.18
CA THR A 303 21.17 7.25 14.65
C THR A 303 22.68 7.32 14.84
N THR A 304 23.33 8.07 13.95
CA THR A 304 24.75 8.43 14.00
C THR A 304 24.95 9.88 13.53
N PRO A 305 25.97 10.61 14.00
CA PRO A 305 27.00 10.25 14.96
C PRO A 305 26.51 10.31 16.42
N SER A 306 25.40 11.01 16.71
CA SER A 306 24.79 10.98 18.03
C SER A 306 24.07 9.65 18.23
N PRO A 307 24.60 8.70 19.02
CA PRO A 307 24.06 7.37 19.09
C PRO A 307 22.73 7.37 19.87
N TYR A 308 21.67 6.98 19.18
CA TYR A 308 20.38 6.66 19.78
C TYR A 308 19.87 5.38 19.15
N GLN A 309 19.32 4.48 19.92
CA GLN A 309 18.77 3.23 19.44
C GLN A 309 17.49 2.88 20.17
N THR A 310 16.49 2.43 19.40
CA THR A 310 15.30 1.76 19.93
C THR A 310 15.06 0.46 19.20
N ASP A 311 14.61 -0.54 19.96
CA ASP A 311 14.13 -1.80 19.45
C ASP A 311 12.70 -2.03 19.97
N THR A 312 11.74 -2.05 19.06
CA THR A 312 10.34 -2.33 19.38
C THR A 312 9.98 -3.71 18.81
N ARG A 313 9.53 -4.61 19.65
CA ARG A 313 9.03 -5.93 19.26
C ARG A 313 7.60 -6.08 19.74
N LEU A 314 6.69 -6.36 18.81
CA LEU A 314 5.30 -6.62 19.10
C LEU A 314 4.95 -8.03 18.65
N GLN A 315 4.18 -8.70 19.47
CA GLN A 315 3.58 -9.98 19.12
C GLN A 315 2.07 -9.85 19.28
N ASN A 316 1.33 -10.29 18.29
CA ASN A 316 -0.11 -10.33 18.35
C ASN A 316 -0.60 -11.77 18.11
N PHE A 317 -1.60 -12.13 18.88
CA PHE A 317 -2.35 -13.37 18.71
C PHE A 317 -3.82 -12.99 18.54
N THR A 318 -4.50 -13.60 17.60
CA THR A 318 -5.93 -13.37 17.41
C THR A 318 -6.65 -14.69 17.20
N TRP A 319 -7.67 -14.93 17.97
CA TRP A 319 -8.62 -16.01 17.77
C TRP A 319 -10.00 -15.42 17.50
N LEU A 320 -10.41 -15.47 16.25
CA LEU A 320 -11.70 -14.96 15.77
C LEU A 320 -12.65 -16.13 15.50
N ASN A 321 -13.85 -16.03 16.01
CA ASN A 321 -14.95 -16.95 15.73
C ASN A 321 -16.13 -16.16 15.14
N GLU A 322 -16.76 -16.72 14.12
CA GLU A 322 -17.88 -16.14 13.41
C GLU A 322 -19.03 -17.13 13.33
N TRP A 323 -20.24 -16.68 13.70
CA TRP A 323 -21.47 -17.47 13.61
C TRP A 323 -22.51 -16.71 12.80
N GLN A 324 -22.99 -17.33 11.70
CA GLN A 324 -24.12 -16.81 10.94
C GLN A 324 -25.42 -17.20 11.64
N LEU A 325 -26.12 -16.22 12.19
CA LEU A 325 -27.35 -16.38 12.96
C LEU A 325 -28.54 -15.80 12.16
N GLY A 326 -29.13 -16.60 11.27
CA GLY A 326 -30.17 -16.09 10.37
C GLY A 326 -29.64 -14.99 9.45
N ALA A 327 -30.20 -13.79 9.52
CA ALA A 327 -29.74 -12.62 8.78
C ALA A 327 -28.60 -11.85 9.47
N GLY A 328 -28.20 -12.23 10.69
CA GLY A 328 -27.17 -11.57 11.49
C GLY A 328 -25.87 -12.36 11.56
N LEU A 329 -24.78 -11.66 11.88
CA LEU A 329 -23.47 -12.22 12.14
C LEU A 329 -23.09 -11.93 13.60
N ALA A 330 -22.75 -12.99 14.35
CA ALA A 330 -22.16 -12.87 15.69
C ALA A 330 -20.66 -13.18 15.58
N THR A 331 -19.84 -12.40 16.26
CA THR A 331 -18.40 -12.59 16.31
C THR A 331 -17.91 -12.61 17.76
N ALA A 332 -16.93 -13.45 18.05
CA ALA A 332 -16.16 -13.41 19.28
C ALA A 332 -14.68 -13.43 18.96
N THR A 333 -13.95 -12.48 19.53
CA THR A 333 -12.50 -12.35 19.31
C THR A 333 -11.78 -12.35 20.65
N LEU A 334 -10.69 -13.11 20.72
CA LEU A 334 -9.69 -13.04 21.78
C LEU A 334 -8.39 -12.53 21.12
N GLU A 335 -7.80 -11.51 21.72
CA GLU A 335 -6.53 -10.93 21.31
C GLU A 335 -5.53 -10.92 22.45
#